data_f5ca6fe4ac394ec42316ba9b1f0d8dbe
#
_entry.id   f5ca6fe4ac394ec42316ba9b1f0d8dbe
#
_cell.length_a   1.000
_cell.length_b   1.000
_cell.length_c   1.000
_cell.angle_alpha   90.00
_cell.angle_beta   90.00
_cell.angle_gamma   90.00
#
_symmetry.space_group_name_H-M   'P 1'
#
loop_
_entity.id
_entity.type
_entity.pdbx_description
1 polymer ?
#
loop_
_entity_poly.entity_id
_entity_poly.type
_entity_poly.pdbx_seq_one_letter_code
_entity_poly.pdbx_strand_id
1 'polypeptide(L)'
;QAVAYSRIRYTAGGDLARAGRQREVLQKIFDKAKKNPLKMMSVMDEILPQVKTNMSQDELFDMFLSVFKYDIKDQQGFPWDQKELRYYGFPTTLKENAIRAHKYLFGTSDYQVSDELSRINQKIIYRAGY
;
A
#
# COMPACT_ATOMS: atom_id res chain seq x y z
N GLN A 1 -6.54 -1.23 -20.71
CA GLN A 1 -5.24 -1.94 -20.57
C GLN A 1 -4.72 -1.91 -19.12
N ALA A 2 -4.66 -0.76 -18.43
CA ALA A 2 -4.15 -0.65 -17.06
C ALA A 2 -4.92 -1.53 -16.05
N VAL A 3 -6.26 -1.54 -16.13
CA VAL A 3 -7.11 -2.39 -15.29
C VAL A 3 -6.83 -3.87 -15.55
N ALA A 4 -6.72 -4.28 -16.81
CA ALA A 4 -6.40 -5.67 -17.17
C ALA A 4 -5.02 -6.08 -16.61
N TYR A 5 -4.00 -5.24 -16.77
CA TYR A 5 -2.67 -5.44 -16.23
C TYR A 5 -2.67 -5.60 -14.69
N SER A 6 -3.38 -4.73 -13.98
CA SER A 6 -3.46 -4.78 -12.52
C SER A 6 -4.22 -6.01 -11.98
N ARG A 7 -4.99 -6.70 -12.83
CA ARG A 7 -5.81 -7.87 -12.45
C ARG A 7 -5.15 -9.22 -12.76
N ILE A 8 -4.01 -9.25 -13.44
CA ILE A 8 -3.30 -10.50 -13.75
C ILE A 8 -2.92 -11.23 -12.46
N ARG A 9 -3.34 -12.49 -12.33
CA ARG A 9 -3.06 -13.35 -11.16
C ARG A 9 -2.17 -14.55 -11.50
N TYR A 10 -2.27 -15.05 -12.72
CA TYR A 10 -1.62 -16.30 -13.16
C TYR A 10 -0.19 -16.04 -13.64
N THR A 11 0.66 -15.49 -12.74
CA THR A 11 2.08 -15.27 -12.99
C THR A 11 2.88 -15.73 -11.77
N ALA A 12 4.18 -15.98 -11.96
CA ALA A 12 5.08 -16.21 -10.84
C ALA A 12 4.94 -15.09 -9.80
N GLY A 13 4.81 -15.45 -8.50
CA GLY A 13 4.57 -14.51 -7.41
C GLY A 13 3.10 -14.23 -7.06
N GLY A 14 2.13 -14.81 -7.79
CA GLY A 14 0.71 -14.83 -7.41
C GLY A 14 0.13 -13.46 -7.04
N ASP A 15 -0.55 -13.39 -5.90
CA ASP A 15 -1.21 -12.18 -5.39
C ASP A 15 -0.23 -11.05 -5.01
N LEU A 16 0.98 -11.39 -4.63
CA LEU A 16 2.01 -10.39 -4.30
C LEU A 16 2.52 -9.70 -5.56
N ALA A 17 2.73 -10.43 -6.65
CA ALA A 17 3.04 -9.84 -7.94
C ALA A 17 1.88 -8.98 -8.46
N ARG A 18 0.62 -9.38 -8.21
CA ARG A 18 -0.56 -8.55 -8.51
C ARG A 18 -0.53 -7.24 -7.72
N ALA A 19 -0.27 -7.29 -6.41
CA ALA A 19 -0.16 -6.08 -5.59
C ALA A 19 0.97 -5.15 -6.08
N GLY A 20 2.09 -5.71 -6.54
CA GLY A 20 3.16 -4.96 -7.20
C GLY A 20 2.68 -4.24 -8.45
N ARG A 21 1.97 -4.93 -9.35
CA ARG A 21 1.39 -4.32 -10.55
C ARG A 21 0.37 -3.23 -10.25
N GLN A 22 -0.44 -3.41 -9.20
CA GLN A 22 -1.37 -2.37 -8.76
C GLN A 22 -0.66 -1.11 -8.30
N ARG A 23 0.40 -1.25 -7.50
CA ARG A 23 1.24 -0.11 -7.09
C ARG A 23 1.89 0.58 -8.29
N GLU A 24 2.40 -0.18 -9.25
CA GLU A 24 2.99 0.37 -10.48
C GLU A 24 1.97 1.20 -11.29
N VAL A 25 0.73 0.70 -11.42
CA VAL A 25 -0.34 1.43 -12.10
C VAL A 25 -0.67 2.73 -11.36
N LEU A 26 -0.79 2.69 -10.03
CA LEU A 26 -1.03 3.88 -9.22
C LEU A 26 0.09 4.91 -9.37
N GLN A 27 1.36 4.47 -9.35
CA GLN A 27 2.50 5.35 -9.58
C GLN A 27 2.39 6.05 -10.96
N LYS A 28 2.13 5.29 -12.01
CA LYS A 28 1.99 5.85 -13.37
C LYS A 28 0.80 6.81 -13.51
N ILE A 29 -0.31 6.54 -12.80
CA ILE A 29 -1.45 7.46 -12.75
C ILE A 29 -1.02 8.76 -12.09
N PHE A 30 -0.35 8.68 -10.93
CA PHE A 30 0.14 9.83 -10.18
C PHE A 30 1.10 10.69 -11.01
N ASP A 31 2.09 10.07 -11.65
CA ASP A 31 3.08 10.73 -12.50
C ASP A 31 2.40 11.43 -13.70
N LYS A 32 1.40 10.78 -14.29
CA LYS A 32 0.63 11.34 -15.40
C LYS A 32 -0.26 12.50 -14.96
N ALA A 33 -0.84 12.40 -13.77
CA ALA A 33 -1.62 13.47 -13.15
C ALA A 33 -0.78 14.74 -12.97
N LYS A 34 0.39 14.59 -12.38
CA LYS A 34 1.32 15.71 -12.14
C LYS A 34 1.76 16.41 -13.42
N LYS A 35 1.90 15.66 -14.53
CA LYS A 35 2.29 16.24 -15.83
C LYS A 35 1.17 17.04 -16.51
N ASN A 36 -0.10 16.80 -16.16
CA ASN A 36 -1.24 17.41 -16.82
C ASN A 36 -2.32 17.86 -15.83
N PRO A 37 -2.05 18.87 -14.99
CA PRO A 37 -2.97 19.27 -13.92
C PRO A 37 -4.35 19.71 -14.44
N LEU A 38 -4.43 20.42 -15.56
CA LEU A 38 -5.71 20.87 -16.14
C LEU A 38 -6.59 19.68 -16.56
N LYS A 39 -5.97 18.66 -17.17
CA LYS A 39 -6.69 17.44 -17.55
C LYS A 39 -7.15 16.66 -16.32
N MET A 40 -6.39 16.71 -15.25
CA MET A 40 -6.78 16.07 -13.99
C MET A 40 -7.97 16.75 -13.33
N MET A 41 -8.09 18.07 -13.41
CA MET A 41 -9.29 18.77 -12.91
C MET A 41 -10.55 18.29 -13.64
N SER A 42 -10.51 18.17 -14.96
CA SER A 42 -11.64 17.63 -15.74
C SER A 42 -12.00 16.19 -15.35
N VAL A 43 -10.99 15.34 -15.07
CA VAL A 43 -11.21 13.96 -14.61
C VAL A 43 -11.82 13.94 -13.20
N MET A 44 -11.42 14.87 -12.33
CA MET A 44 -11.97 14.99 -10.97
C MET A 44 -13.43 15.38 -10.97
N ASP A 45 -13.83 16.34 -11.83
CA ASP A 45 -15.24 16.74 -11.99
C ASP A 45 -16.13 15.55 -12.40
N GLU A 46 -15.59 14.59 -13.15
CA GLU A 46 -16.31 13.38 -13.56
C GLU A 46 -16.33 12.29 -12.45
N ILE A 47 -15.26 12.17 -11.68
CA ILE A 47 -15.09 11.08 -10.69
C ILE A 47 -15.68 11.47 -9.34
N LEU A 48 -15.48 12.69 -8.85
CA LEU A 48 -15.90 13.10 -7.51
C LEU A 48 -17.37 12.81 -7.19
N PRO A 49 -18.34 13.06 -8.12
CA PRO A 49 -19.74 12.75 -7.85
C PRO A 49 -20.02 11.25 -7.63
N GLN A 50 -19.10 10.37 -8.03
CA GLN A 50 -19.23 8.93 -7.89
C GLN A 50 -18.58 8.38 -6.60
N VAL A 51 -17.82 9.22 -5.89
CA VAL A 51 -17.13 8.83 -4.65
C VAL A 51 -18.08 8.99 -3.46
N LYS A 52 -18.35 7.89 -2.76
CA LYS A 52 -19.10 7.92 -1.50
C LYS A 52 -18.12 8.14 -0.35
N THR A 53 -18.22 9.28 0.31
CA THR A 53 -17.36 9.68 1.41
C THR A 53 -18.13 10.57 2.38
N ASN A 54 -17.62 10.73 3.60
CA ASN A 54 -18.09 11.70 4.59
C ASN A 54 -17.42 13.08 4.47
N MET A 55 -16.50 13.23 3.51
CA MET A 55 -15.85 14.51 3.23
C MET A 55 -16.76 15.39 2.35
N SER A 56 -16.70 16.69 2.57
CA SER A 56 -17.32 17.67 1.67
C SER A 56 -16.59 17.74 0.33
N GLN A 57 -17.23 18.34 -0.69
CA GLN A 57 -16.60 18.54 -1.98
C GLN A 57 -15.38 19.45 -1.89
N ASP A 58 -15.42 20.49 -1.06
CA ASP A 58 -14.30 21.41 -0.86
C ASP A 58 -13.10 20.70 -0.21
N GLU A 59 -13.32 19.89 0.80
CA GLU A 59 -12.26 19.08 1.44
C GLU A 59 -11.63 18.09 0.45
N LEU A 60 -12.45 17.45 -0.40
CA LEU A 60 -11.94 16.55 -1.44
C LEU A 60 -11.12 17.31 -2.48
N PHE A 61 -11.55 18.50 -2.85
CA PHE A 61 -10.83 19.35 -3.81
C PHE A 61 -9.50 19.84 -3.24
N ASP A 62 -9.48 20.29 -1.99
CA ASP A 62 -8.25 20.72 -1.29
C ASP A 62 -7.27 19.56 -1.14
N MET A 63 -7.77 18.37 -0.76
CA MET A 63 -6.96 17.15 -0.70
C MET A 63 -6.38 16.82 -2.08
N PHE A 64 -7.15 16.91 -3.14
CA PHE A 64 -6.70 16.69 -4.50
C PHE A 64 -5.59 17.68 -4.90
N LEU A 65 -5.77 18.98 -4.64
CA LEU A 65 -4.74 19.99 -4.92
C LEU A 65 -3.46 19.72 -4.14
N SER A 66 -3.58 19.18 -2.91
CA SER A 66 -2.42 18.85 -2.09
C SER A 66 -1.58 17.72 -2.68
N VAL A 67 -2.18 16.82 -3.48
CA VAL A 67 -1.47 15.71 -4.14
C VAL A 67 -0.32 16.20 -5.02
N PHE A 68 -0.45 17.39 -5.63
CA PHE A 68 0.61 17.97 -6.46
C PHE A 68 1.85 18.39 -5.66
N LYS A 69 1.72 18.57 -4.34
CA LYS A 69 2.81 18.92 -3.42
C LYS A 69 3.62 17.71 -2.96
N TYR A 70 3.09 16.50 -3.15
CA TYR A 70 3.71 15.26 -2.72
C TYR A 70 4.36 14.51 -3.87
N ASP A 71 5.40 13.77 -3.57
CA ASP A 71 6.04 12.81 -4.47
C ASP A 71 6.04 11.42 -3.85
N ILE A 72 5.71 10.42 -4.64
CA ILE A 72 5.88 9.03 -4.25
C ILE A 72 7.35 8.68 -4.49
N LYS A 73 8.17 8.77 -3.44
CA LYS A 73 9.62 8.51 -3.54
C LYS A 73 9.94 7.03 -3.52
N ASP A 74 9.17 6.26 -2.77
CA ASP A 74 9.35 4.82 -2.64
C ASP A 74 8.02 4.12 -2.35
N GLN A 75 7.97 2.83 -2.63
CA GLN A 75 6.79 2.00 -2.35
C GLN A 75 7.23 0.61 -1.93
N GLN A 76 6.71 0.15 -0.82
CA GLN A 76 7.01 -1.16 -0.27
C GLN A 76 5.74 -1.98 -0.08
N GLY A 77 5.88 -3.30 -0.12
CA GLY A 77 4.80 -4.22 0.22
C GLY A 77 5.01 -4.78 1.62
N PHE A 78 3.94 -4.91 2.38
CA PHE A 78 3.96 -5.64 3.63
C PHE A 78 3.32 -7.02 3.44
N PRO A 79 3.90 -8.09 3.96
CA PRO A 79 5.20 -8.19 4.62
C PRO A 79 6.37 -8.11 3.62
N TRP A 80 7.54 -7.68 4.10
CA TRP A 80 8.75 -7.61 3.26
C TRP A 80 9.36 -8.97 3.01
N ASP A 81 9.29 -9.87 4.00
CA ASP A 81 9.75 -11.24 3.84
C ASP A 81 8.57 -12.14 3.46
N GLN A 82 8.65 -12.68 2.24
CA GLN A 82 7.59 -13.50 1.65
C GLN A 82 7.90 -14.99 1.68
N LYS A 83 9.13 -15.37 2.01
CA LYS A 83 9.54 -16.78 2.00
C LYS A 83 8.81 -17.61 3.05
N GLU A 84 8.29 -16.94 4.07
CA GLU A 84 7.63 -17.54 5.23
C GLU A 84 6.10 -17.44 5.20
N LEU A 85 5.51 -17.00 4.06
CA LEU A 85 4.07 -17.01 3.89
C LEU A 85 3.59 -18.43 3.65
N ARG A 86 3.24 -19.13 4.70
CA ARG A 86 2.43 -20.35 4.62
C ARG A 86 0.95 -19.97 4.64
N TYR A 87 0.07 -20.87 4.27
CA TYR A 87 -1.37 -20.77 4.25
C TYR A 87 -1.95 -19.42 4.75
N TYR A 88 -2.78 -18.73 4.02
CA TYR A 88 -3.44 -17.46 4.37
C TYR A 88 -2.55 -16.20 4.40
N GLY A 89 -1.28 -16.25 4.03
CA GLY A 89 -0.45 -15.05 3.91
C GLY A 89 -0.07 -14.37 5.22
N PHE A 90 -0.07 -15.09 6.34
CA PHE A 90 0.41 -14.56 7.61
C PHE A 90 1.93 -14.66 7.70
N PRO A 91 2.64 -13.55 7.92
CA PRO A 91 4.08 -13.59 8.10
C PRO A 91 4.44 -14.21 9.46
N THR A 92 5.30 -15.23 9.46
CA THR A 92 5.87 -15.77 10.71
C THR A 92 6.84 -14.78 11.37
N THR A 93 7.31 -13.81 10.61
CA THR A 93 8.22 -12.73 11.02
C THR A 93 7.48 -11.42 11.31
N LEU A 94 6.29 -11.47 11.93
CA LEU A 94 5.49 -10.27 12.21
C LEU A 94 6.28 -9.23 13.02
N LYS A 95 7.06 -9.68 14.02
CA LYS A 95 7.87 -8.81 14.88
C LYS A 95 8.91 -8.04 14.06
N GLU A 96 9.67 -8.73 13.23
CA GLU A 96 10.71 -8.17 12.37
C GLU A 96 10.10 -7.23 11.31
N ASN A 97 8.98 -7.63 10.74
CA ASN A 97 8.24 -6.79 9.79
C ASN A 97 7.70 -5.51 10.44
N ALA A 98 7.23 -5.57 11.70
CA ALA A 98 6.78 -4.38 12.43
C ALA A 98 7.95 -3.41 12.69
N ILE A 99 9.10 -3.92 13.12
CA ILE A 99 10.33 -3.11 13.32
C ILE A 99 10.74 -2.46 12.00
N ARG A 100 10.74 -3.23 10.91
CA ARG A 100 11.09 -2.73 9.58
C ARG A 100 10.11 -1.68 9.08
N ALA A 101 8.80 -1.89 9.28
CA ALA A 101 7.76 -0.93 8.93
C ALA A 101 7.96 0.38 9.70
N HIS A 102 8.24 0.30 10.99
CA HIS A 102 8.44 1.48 11.82
C HIS A 102 9.67 2.28 11.39
N LYS A 103 10.77 1.59 11.09
CA LYS A 103 11.98 2.20 10.53
C LYS A 103 11.72 2.86 9.18
N TYR A 104 10.97 2.20 8.31
CA TYR A 104 10.65 2.71 6.97
C TYR A 104 9.76 3.95 7.01
N LEU A 105 8.73 3.95 7.85
CA LEU A 105 7.74 5.02 7.92
C LEU A 105 8.22 6.23 8.75
N PHE A 106 8.97 5.98 9.83
CA PHE A 106 9.30 7.00 10.83
C PHE A 106 10.81 7.24 10.97
N GLY A 107 11.67 6.47 10.28
CA GLY A 107 13.12 6.60 10.34
C GLY A 107 13.75 6.14 11.66
N THR A 108 12.96 5.58 12.59
CA THR A 108 13.46 5.13 13.90
C THR A 108 14.11 3.76 13.81
N SER A 109 15.29 3.60 14.42
CA SER A 109 16.04 2.34 14.44
C SER A 109 15.91 1.58 15.76
N ASP A 110 15.34 2.19 16.79
CA ASP A 110 15.25 1.71 18.18
C ASP A 110 13.83 1.33 18.58
N TYR A 111 12.92 1.14 17.61
CA TYR A 111 11.55 0.74 17.89
C TYR A 111 11.48 -0.59 18.63
N GLN A 112 10.87 -0.56 19.80
CA GLN A 112 10.58 -1.75 20.59
C GLN A 112 9.13 -2.18 20.37
N VAL A 113 8.96 -3.44 19.99
CA VAL A 113 7.60 -3.99 19.80
C VAL A 113 6.91 -4.19 21.14
N SER A 114 5.61 -3.96 21.19
CA SER A 114 4.81 -4.19 22.38
C SER A 114 4.76 -5.69 22.75
N ASP A 115 4.48 -5.96 24.03
CA ASP A 115 4.26 -7.31 24.51
C ASP A 115 3.09 -7.99 23.80
N GLU A 116 2.04 -7.23 23.50
CA GLU A 116 0.89 -7.74 22.76
C GLU A 116 1.28 -8.19 21.34
N LEU A 117 2.07 -7.40 20.61
CA LEU A 117 2.56 -7.78 19.28
C LEU A 117 3.45 -9.02 19.36
N SER A 118 4.32 -9.09 20.36
CA SER A 118 5.18 -10.26 20.61
C SER A 118 4.35 -11.52 20.88
N ARG A 119 3.28 -11.40 21.67
CA ARG A 119 2.34 -12.48 21.96
C ARG A 119 1.59 -12.95 20.71
N ILE A 120 1.16 -12.00 19.87
CA ILE A 120 0.50 -12.32 18.59
C ILE A 120 1.47 -13.04 17.66
N ASN A 121 2.71 -12.56 17.54
CA ASN A 121 3.74 -13.22 16.72
C ASN A 121 3.97 -14.67 17.15
N GLN A 122 4.10 -14.94 18.45
CA GLN A 122 4.24 -16.31 18.97
C GLN A 122 3.04 -17.20 18.63
N LYS A 123 1.82 -16.66 18.72
CA LYS A 123 0.61 -17.41 18.32
C LYS A 123 0.60 -17.73 16.82
N ILE A 124 1.06 -16.82 15.97
CA ILE A 124 1.18 -17.06 14.53
C ILE A 124 2.19 -18.19 14.28
N ILE A 125 3.38 -18.10 14.87
CA ILE A 125 4.43 -19.12 14.75
C ILE A 125 3.88 -20.48 15.17
N TYR A 126 3.28 -20.58 16.35
CA TYR A 126 2.70 -21.82 16.86
C TYR A 126 1.65 -22.43 15.93
N ARG A 127 0.71 -21.59 15.41
CA ARG A 127 -0.35 -22.05 14.51
C ARG A 127 0.17 -22.39 13.11
N ALA A 128 1.26 -21.78 12.67
CA ALA A 128 1.89 -22.07 11.39
C ALA A 128 2.73 -23.38 11.43
N GLY A 129 2.94 -23.97 12.62
CA GLY A 129 3.67 -25.23 12.79
C GLY A 129 5.19 -25.06 12.68
N TYR A 130 5.72 -23.94 13.16
CA TYR A 130 7.17 -23.66 13.27
C TYR A 130 7.66 -23.89 14.67
#